data_738650710b54684f1fb93228449aad8a
#
_entry.id   738650710b54684f1fb93228449aad8a
#
_cell.length_a   1.000
_cell.length_b   1.000
_cell.length_c   1.000
_cell.angle_alpha   90.00
_cell.angle_beta   90.00
_cell.angle_gamma   90.00
#
_symmetry.space_group_name_H-M   'P 1'
#
loop_
_entity.id
_entity.type
_entity.pdbx_description
1 polymer ?
#
loop_
_entity_poly.entity_id
_entity_poly.type
_entity_poly.pdbx_seq_one_letter_code
_entity_poly.pdbx_strand_id
1 'polypeptide(L)'
;MTRERRRPLKVGVELPIAVDKGRHGTPRWTDISQMASQAEQIGFDSVWIEDHLLFRQDGRGSQGVWEGWAVIAAIAAVTSRVEIGPLVSCMSFRNPAYLAKLADTIEEISGGRLILGIGAGWHEAEYRAFGYPFDHRVSRFEEGLRIVHGLLRQGKVDFVGCYHEVRECELQPRGPRPGGPPILIGSIGARMLALLARYGDLWNAYFTHTKNRPAGVAPLRDRVDAACREARRNPATLGRTAAVFVDMAPGKGASPPLPAHWSFEPLAGPPERLAEELRAYAREGIGHVQLWLEPNTLESLEAFVPVLELLDG
;
A
#
# COMPACT_ATOMS: atom_id res chain seq x y z
N MET A 1 7.81 29.34 -5.94
CA MET A 1 6.38 29.11 -6.16
C MET A 1 6.25 27.70 -6.71
N THR A 2 5.81 26.74 -5.92
CA THR A 2 5.52 25.38 -6.36
C THR A 2 4.28 25.44 -7.25
N ARG A 3 4.44 25.09 -8.52
CA ARG A 3 3.32 24.96 -9.47
C ARG A 3 2.35 23.92 -8.88
N GLU A 4 1.11 24.30 -8.65
CA GLU A 4 0.07 23.39 -8.20
C GLU A 4 -0.06 22.27 -9.26
N ARG A 5 0.25 21.03 -8.89
CA ARG A 5 0.20 19.91 -9.81
C ARG A 5 -1.25 19.62 -10.18
N ARG A 6 -1.54 19.59 -11.49
CA ARG A 6 -2.91 19.42 -12.03
C ARG A 6 -3.18 18.00 -12.54
N ARG A 7 -2.36 17.01 -12.17
CA ARG A 7 -2.56 15.64 -12.65
C ARG A 7 -3.91 15.08 -12.17
N PRO A 8 -4.57 14.22 -12.98
CA PRO A 8 -5.92 13.72 -12.69
C PRO A 8 -5.97 12.71 -11.53
N LEU A 9 -4.82 12.20 -11.10
CA LEU A 9 -4.67 11.27 -9.98
C LEU A 9 -3.29 11.43 -9.33
N LYS A 10 -3.15 11.04 -8.06
CA LYS A 10 -1.86 10.93 -7.40
C LYS A 10 -1.09 9.73 -7.95
N VAL A 11 0.23 9.87 -8.05
CA VAL A 11 1.15 8.79 -8.46
C VAL A 11 2.14 8.51 -7.35
N GLY A 12 2.08 7.30 -6.81
CA GLY A 12 3.04 6.80 -5.84
C GLY A 12 3.92 5.72 -6.42
N VAL A 13 4.99 5.38 -5.74
CA VAL A 13 5.90 4.28 -6.11
C VAL A 13 6.21 3.41 -4.91
N GLU A 14 6.26 2.10 -5.13
CA GLU A 14 6.72 1.13 -4.14
C GLU A 14 8.24 1.01 -4.19
N LEU A 15 8.88 1.05 -3.02
CA LEU A 15 10.33 0.96 -2.91
C LEU A 15 10.76 -0.47 -2.55
N PRO A 16 11.93 -0.93 -3.04
CA PRO A 16 12.38 -2.30 -2.86
C PRO A 16 12.89 -2.51 -1.43
N ILE A 17 12.35 -3.50 -0.72
CA ILE A 17 12.86 -3.95 0.57
C ILE A 17 13.16 -5.45 0.61
N ALA A 18 12.79 -6.18 -0.43
CA ALA A 18 13.04 -7.61 -0.56
C ALA A 18 14.37 -7.89 -1.26
N VAL A 19 14.98 -9.03 -0.93
CA VAL A 19 16.22 -9.48 -1.61
C VAL A 19 15.89 -9.86 -3.05
N ASP A 20 16.53 -9.19 -4.00
CA ASP A 20 16.52 -9.59 -5.40
C ASP A 20 17.72 -10.47 -5.71
N LYS A 21 17.51 -11.79 -5.76
CA LYS A 21 18.56 -12.78 -6.04
C LYS A 21 19.07 -12.74 -7.49
N GLY A 22 18.37 -12.06 -8.37
CA GLY A 22 18.68 -12.06 -9.82
C GLY A 22 19.57 -10.93 -10.26
N ARG A 23 19.63 -9.79 -9.55
CA ARG A 23 20.20 -8.55 -10.10
C ARG A 23 20.94 -7.64 -9.13
N HIS A 24 20.31 -7.29 -8.01
CA HIS A 24 20.79 -6.20 -7.14
C HIS A 24 21.10 -6.66 -5.71
N GLY A 25 20.86 -7.95 -5.40
CA GLY A 25 21.10 -8.47 -4.05
C GLY A 25 20.11 -7.93 -3.03
N THR A 26 20.57 -7.65 -1.81
CA THR A 26 19.76 -7.07 -0.75
C THR A 26 19.82 -5.55 -0.83
N PRO A 27 18.69 -4.84 -0.98
CA PRO A 27 18.67 -3.38 -0.96
C PRO A 27 19.18 -2.88 0.41
N ARG A 28 20.13 -1.96 0.38
CA ARG A 28 20.66 -1.34 1.60
C ARG A 28 19.80 -0.15 1.99
N TRP A 29 19.82 0.21 3.25
CA TRP A 29 19.13 1.42 3.71
C TRP A 29 19.54 2.66 2.91
N THR A 30 20.83 2.79 2.57
CA THR A 30 21.34 3.90 1.75
C THR A 30 20.63 4.01 0.40
N ASP A 31 20.36 2.87 -0.24
CA ASP A 31 19.72 2.80 -1.54
C ASP A 31 18.22 3.14 -1.40
N ILE A 32 17.55 2.56 -0.41
CA ILE A 32 16.14 2.83 -0.11
C ILE A 32 15.93 4.31 0.21
N SER A 33 16.77 4.91 1.06
CA SER A 33 16.65 6.32 1.44
C SER A 33 16.94 7.26 0.28
N GLN A 34 17.90 6.93 -0.59
CA GLN A 34 18.16 7.66 -1.81
C GLN A 34 16.97 7.60 -2.77
N MET A 35 16.39 6.42 -2.98
CA MET A 35 15.20 6.25 -3.82
C MET A 35 13.99 7.02 -3.27
N ALA A 36 13.77 7.00 -1.95
CA ALA A 36 12.69 7.76 -1.32
C ALA A 36 12.86 9.28 -1.56
N SER A 37 14.07 9.79 -1.34
CA SER A 37 14.39 11.21 -1.56
C SER A 37 14.29 11.59 -3.03
N GLN A 38 14.77 10.73 -3.93
CA GLN A 38 14.68 10.96 -5.37
C GLN A 38 13.22 10.93 -5.85
N ALA A 39 12.40 9.97 -5.40
CA ALA A 39 10.99 9.93 -5.72
C ALA A 39 10.28 11.24 -5.31
N GLU A 40 10.59 11.76 -4.11
CA GLU A 40 10.08 13.06 -3.66
C GLU A 40 10.53 14.20 -4.57
N GLN A 41 11.80 14.26 -4.95
CA GLN A 41 12.38 15.32 -5.78
C GLN A 41 11.79 15.36 -7.19
N ILE A 42 11.70 14.22 -7.86
CA ILE A 42 11.19 14.11 -9.23
C ILE A 42 9.67 14.22 -9.33
N GLY A 43 8.97 14.18 -8.20
CA GLY A 43 7.57 14.54 -8.20
C GLY A 43 6.56 13.44 -7.97
N PHE A 44 6.93 12.29 -7.48
CA PHE A 44 5.95 11.36 -6.94
C PHE A 44 5.15 11.97 -5.77
N ASP A 45 3.92 11.54 -5.61
CA ASP A 45 3.03 12.01 -4.55
C ASP A 45 3.14 11.16 -3.29
N SER A 46 3.57 9.91 -3.42
CA SER A 46 3.72 8.98 -2.30
C SER A 46 4.76 7.91 -2.53
N VAL A 47 5.28 7.33 -1.44
CA VAL A 47 6.14 6.15 -1.44
C VAL A 47 5.52 5.05 -0.58
N TRP A 48 5.65 3.79 -1.01
CA TRP A 48 5.00 2.64 -0.41
C TRP A 48 5.99 1.54 -0.12
N ILE A 49 5.72 0.77 0.93
CA ILE A 49 6.55 -0.34 1.39
C ILE A 49 5.66 -1.56 1.60
N GLU A 50 6.07 -2.72 1.09
CA GLU A 50 5.42 -3.98 1.42
C GLU A 50 5.64 -4.36 2.89
N ASP A 51 4.73 -5.14 3.49
CA ASP A 51 4.86 -5.63 4.86
C ASP A 51 4.91 -7.17 4.84
N HIS A 52 6.09 -7.67 4.49
CA HIS A 52 6.45 -9.08 4.52
C HIS A 52 7.62 -9.32 5.49
N LEU A 53 7.76 -10.56 5.95
CA LEU A 53 8.84 -10.98 6.84
C LEU A 53 9.83 -11.91 6.12
N LEU A 54 9.34 -12.68 5.17
CA LEU A 54 10.10 -13.46 4.21
C LEU A 54 9.17 -13.95 3.09
N PHE A 55 9.74 -14.16 1.91
CA PHE A 55 9.07 -14.95 0.89
C PHE A 55 9.66 -16.36 0.84
N ARG A 56 8.79 -17.35 0.81
CA ARG A 56 9.17 -18.75 0.62
C ARG A 56 8.21 -19.38 -0.39
N GLN A 57 8.76 -19.78 -1.51
CA GLN A 57 8.04 -20.52 -2.55
C GLN A 57 8.55 -21.95 -2.58
N ASP A 58 7.65 -22.90 -2.85
CA ASP A 58 8.00 -24.33 -2.96
C ASP A 58 9.11 -24.55 -4.00
N GLY A 59 10.13 -25.31 -3.61
CA GLY A 59 11.31 -25.59 -4.45
C GLY A 59 12.30 -24.43 -4.60
N ARG A 60 12.04 -23.24 -4.00
CA ARG A 60 12.96 -22.09 -3.99
C ARG A 60 13.37 -21.78 -2.55
N GLY A 61 14.61 -21.39 -2.36
CA GLY A 61 15.06 -20.92 -1.02
C GLY A 61 14.30 -19.69 -0.56
N SER A 62 14.41 -19.37 0.74
CA SER A 62 13.81 -18.17 1.30
C SER A 62 14.40 -16.91 0.67
N GLN A 63 13.56 -15.91 0.43
CA GLN A 63 13.95 -14.56 0.05
C GLN A 63 13.69 -13.65 1.26
N GLY A 64 14.75 -13.00 1.73
CA GLY A 64 14.66 -12.09 2.88
C GLY A 64 13.98 -10.77 2.51
N VAL A 65 13.35 -10.17 3.50
CA VAL A 65 12.69 -8.86 3.40
C VAL A 65 13.07 -8.06 4.63
N TRP A 66 13.37 -6.77 4.47
CA TRP A 66 13.52 -5.87 5.62
C TRP A 66 12.17 -5.65 6.32
N GLU A 67 12.19 -5.41 7.62
CA GLU A 67 10.96 -5.12 8.37
C GLU A 67 10.36 -3.79 7.91
N GLY A 68 9.14 -3.83 7.35
CA GLY A 68 8.54 -2.72 6.61
C GLY A 68 8.29 -1.49 7.47
N TRP A 69 7.84 -1.64 8.72
CA TRP A 69 7.51 -0.50 9.57
C TRP A 69 8.74 0.26 10.08
N ALA A 70 9.86 -0.44 10.32
CA ALA A 70 11.13 0.21 10.61
C ALA A 70 11.61 1.05 9.42
N VAL A 71 11.47 0.53 8.19
CA VAL A 71 11.80 1.27 6.96
C VAL A 71 10.86 2.46 6.76
N ILE A 72 9.53 2.30 6.96
CA ILE A 72 8.56 3.41 6.86
C ILE A 72 8.89 4.54 7.84
N ALA A 73 9.24 4.22 9.10
CA ALA A 73 9.64 5.22 10.08
C ALA A 73 10.88 6.00 9.66
N ALA A 74 11.88 5.30 9.10
CA ALA A 74 13.10 5.92 8.59
C ALA A 74 12.83 6.80 7.36
N ILE A 75 11.97 6.35 6.42
CA ILE A 75 11.53 7.15 5.26
C ILE A 75 10.78 8.41 5.73
N ALA A 76 9.92 8.29 6.73
CA ALA A 76 9.20 9.43 7.30
C ALA A 76 10.15 10.55 7.78
N ALA A 77 11.31 10.16 8.33
CA ALA A 77 12.30 11.10 8.86
C ALA A 77 13.19 11.75 7.77
N VAL A 78 13.35 11.12 6.60
CA VAL A 78 14.22 11.63 5.52
C VAL A 78 13.46 12.27 4.36
N THR A 79 12.13 12.27 4.40
CA THR A 79 11.25 12.92 3.42
C THR A 79 10.40 14.00 4.09
N SER A 80 9.85 14.93 3.32
CA SER A 80 9.10 16.09 3.85
C SER A 80 7.74 16.32 3.20
N ARG A 81 7.48 15.74 2.02
CA ARG A 81 6.30 16.05 1.22
C ARG A 81 5.49 14.81 0.83
N VAL A 82 6.15 13.74 0.40
CA VAL A 82 5.46 12.54 -0.09
C VAL A 82 4.63 11.88 1.02
N GLU A 83 3.43 11.44 0.67
CA GLU A 83 2.68 10.52 1.53
C GLU A 83 3.44 9.20 1.62
N ILE A 84 3.33 8.51 2.75
CA ILE A 84 4.04 7.25 3.00
C ILE A 84 3.09 6.22 3.57
N GLY A 85 3.32 4.95 3.31
CA GLY A 85 2.51 3.90 3.94
C GLY A 85 2.90 2.48 3.57
N PRO A 86 2.40 1.52 4.34
CA PRO A 86 2.47 0.12 3.95
C PRO A 86 1.45 -0.21 2.86
N LEU A 87 1.83 -1.06 1.87
CA LEU A 87 0.93 -1.54 0.82
C LEU A 87 0.93 -3.09 0.76
N VAL A 88 0.25 -3.80 1.65
CA VAL A 88 -0.43 -3.29 2.84
C VAL A 88 0.07 -4.03 4.07
N SER A 89 -0.01 -3.42 5.26
CA SER A 89 0.40 -4.06 6.51
C SER A 89 -0.47 -5.28 6.82
N CYS A 90 0.16 -6.38 7.19
CA CYS A 90 -0.52 -7.57 7.64
C CYS A 90 -0.98 -7.42 9.10
N MET A 91 -2.29 -7.35 9.32
CA MET A 91 -2.87 -7.19 10.66
C MET A 91 -2.39 -8.25 11.65
N SER A 92 -2.16 -9.46 11.19
CA SER A 92 -1.79 -10.59 12.07
C SER A 92 -0.35 -10.56 12.60
N PHE A 93 0.52 -9.72 12.02
CA PHE A 93 1.94 -9.69 12.43
C PHE A 93 2.18 -8.82 13.68
N ARG A 94 1.17 -8.09 14.15
CA ARG A 94 1.31 -7.17 15.30
C ARG A 94 0.05 -7.17 16.14
N ASN A 95 0.21 -6.90 17.44
CA ASN A 95 -0.94 -6.58 18.26
C ASN A 95 -1.63 -5.31 17.70
N PRO A 96 -2.95 -5.30 17.51
CA PRO A 96 -3.66 -4.19 16.87
C PRO A 96 -3.55 -2.85 17.63
N ALA A 97 -3.51 -2.88 18.95
CA ALA A 97 -3.30 -1.65 19.74
C ALA A 97 -1.87 -1.12 19.57
N TYR A 98 -0.89 -2.01 19.51
CA TYR A 98 0.49 -1.64 19.19
C TYR A 98 0.61 -1.10 17.75
N LEU A 99 -0.09 -1.70 16.79
CA LEU A 99 -0.12 -1.21 15.40
C LEU A 99 -0.69 0.23 15.33
N ALA A 100 -1.77 0.52 16.05
CA ALA A 100 -2.32 1.87 16.14
C ALA A 100 -1.30 2.86 16.76
N LYS A 101 -0.58 2.43 17.82
CA LYS A 101 0.46 3.24 18.46
C LYS A 101 1.63 3.52 17.52
N LEU A 102 2.08 2.52 16.79
CA LEU A 102 3.14 2.63 15.80
C LEU A 102 2.73 3.59 14.66
N ALA A 103 1.52 3.42 14.14
CA ALA A 103 0.98 4.28 13.08
C ALA A 103 0.90 5.74 13.54
N ASP A 104 0.40 6.01 14.73
CA ASP A 104 0.26 7.37 15.25
C ASP A 104 1.64 8.01 15.56
N THR A 105 2.63 7.22 15.94
CA THR A 105 4.01 7.68 16.11
C THR A 105 4.65 8.07 14.77
N ILE A 106 4.46 7.26 13.72
CA ILE A 106 4.96 7.58 12.39
C ILE A 106 4.19 8.75 11.77
N GLU A 107 2.92 8.87 12.09
CA GLU A 107 2.11 10.05 11.73
C GLU A 107 2.71 11.36 12.28
N GLU A 108 3.18 11.34 13.53
CA GLU A 108 3.90 12.45 14.13
C GLU A 108 5.25 12.71 13.44
N ILE A 109 6.09 11.67 13.28
CA ILE A 109 7.40 11.78 12.63
C ILE A 109 7.26 12.37 11.23
N SER A 110 6.23 11.94 10.49
CA SER A 110 5.99 12.40 9.12
C SER A 110 5.28 13.75 9.01
N GLY A 111 4.80 14.33 10.13
CA GLY A 111 3.99 15.55 10.10
C GLY A 111 2.64 15.35 9.40
N GLY A 112 1.99 14.20 9.56
CA GLY A 112 0.66 13.95 9.03
C GLY A 112 0.63 13.36 7.61
N ARG A 113 1.68 12.66 7.17
CA ARG A 113 1.77 12.10 5.81
C ARG A 113 1.52 10.59 5.72
N LEU A 114 1.28 9.90 6.84
CA LEU A 114 1.04 8.46 6.82
C LEU A 114 -0.32 8.13 6.21
N ILE A 115 -0.36 7.09 5.38
CA ILE A 115 -1.57 6.35 4.99
C ILE A 115 -1.43 4.94 5.56
N LEU A 116 -2.33 4.55 6.46
CA LEU A 116 -2.30 3.23 7.07
C LEU A 116 -2.96 2.19 6.16
N GLY A 117 -2.19 1.59 5.27
CA GLY A 117 -2.64 0.46 4.47
C GLY A 117 -2.65 -0.83 5.29
N ILE A 118 -3.77 -1.54 5.34
CA ILE A 118 -3.93 -2.78 6.12
C ILE A 118 -4.68 -3.87 5.37
N GLY A 119 -4.33 -5.12 5.65
CA GLY A 119 -4.92 -6.31 5.07
C GLY A 119 -4.90 -7.51 6.01
N ALA A 120 -5.59 -8.58 5.62
CA ALA A 120 -5.69 -9.80 6.41
C ALA A 120 -4.47 -10.74 6.27
N GLY A 121 -3.54 -10.44 5.35
CA GLY A 121 -2.40 -11.30 5.02
C GLY A 121 -2.79 -12.50 4.14
N TRP A 122 -1.79 -13.13 3.51
CA TRP A 122 -2.01 -14.21 2.55
C TRP A 122 -0.91 -15.29 2.53
N HIS A 123 0.33 -14.96 2.86
CA HIS A 123 1.49 -15.83 2.68
C HIS A 123 1.72 -16.72 3.91
N GLU A 124 1.09 -17.90 3.93
CA GLU A 124 1.10 -18.82 5.07
C GLU A 124 2.51 -19.20 5.56
N ALA A 125 3.49 -19.29 4.63
CA ALA A 125 4.84 -19.70 4.98
C ALA A 125 5.52 -18.73 5.99
N GLU A 126 5.27 -17.43 5.90
CA GLU A 126 5.82 -16.47 6.86
C GLU A 126 5.09 -16.49 8.20
N TYR A 127 3.76 -16.71 8.20
CA TYR A 127 3.01 -16.91 9.45
C TYR A 127 3.58 -18.08 10.26
N ARG A 128 3.79 -19.21 9.59
CA ARG A 128 4.36 -20.41 10.22
C ARG A 128 5.80 -20.16 10.68
N ALA A 129 6.62 -19.47 9.88
CA ALA A 129 8.02 -19.22 10.20
C ALA A 129 8.20 -18.30 11.42
N PHE A 130 7.32 -17.32 11.59
CA PHE A 130 7.36 -16.33 12.67
C PHE A 130 6.38 -16.63 13.83
N GLY A 131 5.67 -17.76 13.77
CA GLY A 131 4.78 -18.22 14.85
C GLY A 131 3.45 -17.47 14.95
N TYR A 132 2.97 -16.87 13.86
CA TYR A 132 1.66 -16.22 13.81
C TYR A 132 0.56 -17.20 13.43
N PRO A 133 -0.66 -17.05 13.97
CA PRO A 133 -1.78 -17.88 13.61
C PRO A 133 -2.30 -17.53 12.21
N PHE A 134 -2.38 -18.53 11.32
CA PHE A 134 -2.89 -18.34 9.95
C PHE A 134 -4.40 -18.58 9.82
N ASP A 135 -5.00 -19.24 10.82
CA ASP A 135 -6.43 -19.50 10.89
C ASP A 135 -7.26 -18.22 11.12
N HIS A 136 -8.50 -18.25 10.70
CA HIS A 136 -9.48 -17.17 10.97
C HIS A 136 -9.01 -15.76 10.60
N ARG A 137 -8.11 -15.59 9.63
CA ARG A 137 -7.46 -14.32 9.28
C ARG A 137 -8.43 -13.13 9.15
N VAL A 138 -9.57 -13.32 8.47
CA VAL A 138 -10.56 -12.25 8.30
C VAL A 138 -11.25 -11.90 9.63
N SER A 139 -11.50 -12.88 10.51
CA SER A 139 -12.10 -12.62 11.82
C SER A 139 -11.10 -11.90 12.75
N ARG A 140 -9.83 -12.32 12.75
CA ARG A 140 -8.74 -11.62 13.44
C ARG A 140 -8.55 -10.20 12.91
N PHE A 141 -8.61 -10.03 11.59
CA PHE A 141 -8.55 -8.71 10.94
C PHE A 141 -9.72 -7.82 11.38
N GLU A 142 -10.96 -8.34 11.43
CA GLU A 142 -12.12 -7.58 11.84
C GLU A 142 -12.00 -7.05 13.27
N GLU A 143 -11.60 -7.90 14.23
CA GLU A 143 -11.38 -7.46 15.61
C GLU A 143 -10.23 -6.45 15.70
N GLY A 144 -9.10 -6.73 15.03
CA GLY A 144 -7.96 -5.83 14.96
C GLY A 144 -8.31 -4.47 14.36
N LEU A 145 -9.09 -4.46 13.26
CA LEU A 145 -9.56 -3.22 12.63
C LEU A 145 -10.43 -2.38 13.57
N ARG A 146 -11.32 -3.02 14.34
CA ARG A 146 -12.15 -2.30 15.34
C ARG A 146 -11.30 -1.62 16.41
N ILE A 147 -10.26 -2.31 16.89
CA ILE A 147 -9.31 -1.76 17.87
C ILE A 147 -8.51 -0.61 17.25
N VAL A 148 -7.91 -0.81 16.10
CA VAL A 148 -7.11 0.22 15.38
C VAL A 148 -7.96 1.45 15.09
N HIS A 149 -9.15 1.25 14.52
CA HIS A 149 -10.07 2.34 14.20
C HIS A 149 -10.52 3.09 15.47
N GLY A 150 -10.89 2.37 16.54
CA GLY A 150 -11.28 3.00 17.82
C GLY A 150 -10.15 3.87 18.38
N LEU A 151 -8.94 3.34 18.46
CA LEU A 151 -7.77 4.09 18.94
C LEU A 151 -7.46 5.31 18.07
N LEU A 152 -7.40 5.15 16.76
CA LEU A 152 -7.07 6.25 15.85
C LEU A 152 -8.16 7.32 15.80
N ARG A 153 -9.45 6.96 15.88
CA ARG A 153 -10.57 7.93 15.78
C ARG A 153 -10.97 8.54 17.12
N GLN A 154 -10.97 7.74 18.20
CA GLN A 154 -11.48 8.14 19.50
C GLN A 154 -10.38 8.35 20.55
N GLY A 155 -9.16 7.85 20.29
CA GLY A 155 -8.03 7.95 21.21
C GLY A 155 -8.02 6.89 22.32
N LYS A 156 -9.11 6.15 22.51
CA LYS A 156 -9.21 5.10 23.52
C LYS A 156 -10.12 3.97 23.08
N VAL A 157 -9.92 2.77 23.63
CA VAL A 157 -10.76 1.61 23.37
C VAL A 157 -10.69 0.62 24.52
N ASP A 158 -11.85 0.04 24.84
CA ASP A 158 -12.00 -1.22 25.55
C ASP A 158 -12.60 -2.23 24.58
N PHE A 159 -11.97 -3.38 24.44
CA PHE A 159 -12.42 -4.41 23.51
C PHE A 159 -12.14 -5.80 24.05
N VAL A 160 -13.15 -6.67 23.98
CA VAL A 160 -13.06 -8.09 24.29
C VAL A 160 -13.65 -8.86 23.11
N GLY A 161 -12.82 -9.60 22.42
CA GLY A 161 -13.21 -10.45 21.29
C GLY A 161 -12.77 -11.89 21.47
N CYS A 162 -12.85 -12.66 20.39
CA CYS A 162 -12.37 -14.04 20.37
C CYS A 162 -10.85 -14.14 20.20
N TYR A 163 -10.24 -13.13 19.57
CA TYR A 163 -8.83 -13.16 19.13
C TYR A 163 -8.01 -12.05 19.78
N HIS A 164 -8.64 -10.96 20.16
CA HIS A 164 -7.97 -9.81 20.75
C HIS A 164 -8.72 -9.31 21.99
N GLU A 165 -7.93 -8.88 22.95
CA GLU A 165 -8.44 -8.19 24.15
C GLU A 165 -7.54 -7.00 24.44
N VAL A 166 -8.14 -5.82 24.70
CA VAL A 166 -7.47 -4.61 25.20
C VAL A 166 -8.35 -3.95 26.27
N ARG A 167 -7.72 -3.48 27.34
CA ARG A 167 -8.40 -2.87 28.48
C ARG A 167 -7.82 -1.49 28.74
N GLU A 168 -8.69 -0.51 28.98
CA GLU A 168 -8.31 0.86 29.31
C GLU A 168 -7.21 1.39 28.38
N CYS A 169 -7.24 0.98 27.09
CA CYS A 169 -6.18 1.28 26.14
C CYS A 169 -6.37 2.69 25.59
N GLU A 170 -5.37 3.55 25.84
CA GLU A 170 -5.34 4.93 25.37
C GLU A 170 -4.17 5.18 24.43
N LEU A 171 -4.44 5.94 23.37
CA LEU A 171 -3.46 6.38 22.39
C LEU A 171 -2.97 7.78 22.75
N GLN A 172 -1.88 7.86 23.52
CA GLN A 172 -1.25 9.10 23.97
C GLN A 172 0.28 9.01 23.86
N PRO A 173 0.99 10.08 23.39
CA PRO A 173 0.40 11.27 22.74
C PRO A 173 -0.30 10.93 21.44
N ARG A 174 -0.96 11.90 20.81
CA ARG A 174 -1.62 11.77 19.51
C ARG A 174 -0.80 12.47 18.43
N GLY A 175 -0.83 11.91 17.22
CA GLY A 175 -0.27 12.53 16.03
C GLY A 175 -1.04 13.79 15.59
N PRO A 176 -0.52 14.53 14.56
CA PRO A 176 -1.02 15.84 14.18
C PRO A 176 -2.43 15.85 13.60
N ARG A 177 -2.89 14.76 12.97
CA ARG A 177 -4.28 14.67 12.47
C ARG A 177 -5.21 14.19 13.57
N PRO A 178 -6.23 14.97 13.98
CA PRO A 178 -7.13 14.60 15.09
C PRO A 178 -7.83 13.25 14.91
N GLY A 179 -8.14 12.87 13.66
CA GLY A 179 -8.72 11.58 13.32
C GLY A 179 -7.70 10.46 13.05
N GLY A 180 -6.40 10.74 13.21
CA GLY A 180 -5.31 9.82 12.83
C GLY A 180 -5.14 9.69 11.30
N PRO A 181 -4.23 8.83 10.83
CA PRO A 181 -4.00 8.58 9.42
C PRO A 181 -5.22 7.97 8.74
N PRO A 182 -5.44 8.22 7.43
CA PRO A 182 -6.46 7.51 6.65
C PRO A 182 -6.14 6.02 6.61
N ILE A 183 -7.18 5.20 6.73
CA ILE A 183 -7.10 3.74 6.69
C ILE A 183 -7.39 3.26 5.27
N LEU A 184 -6.39 2.65 4.63
CA LEU A 184 -6.53 2.01 3.33
C LEU A 184 -6.70 0.49 3.54
N ILE A 185 -7.72 -0.11 2.89
CA ILE A 185 -7.93 -1.56 2.93
C ILE A 185 -7.79 -2.13 1.52
N GLY A 186 -6.80 -3.03 1.35
CA GLY A 186 -6.57 -3.77 0.12
C GLY A 186 -7.31 -5.11 0.13
N SER A 187 -8.44 -5.21 -0.56
CA SER A 187 -9.19 -6.47 -0.66
C SER A 187 -10.31 -6.42 -1.69
N ILE A 188 -10.76 -7.62 -2.11
CA ILE A 188 -11.93 -7.82 -2.98
C ILE A 188 -12.97 -8.79 -2.39
N GLY A 189 -12.70 -9.41 -1.24
CA GLY A 189 -13.61 -10.36 -0.61
C GLY A 189 -14.83 -9.66 0.01
N ALA A 190 -16.03 -10.22 -0.12
CA ALA A 190 -17.27 -9.58 0.31
C ALA A 190 -17.25 -9.13 1.78
N ARG A 191 -16.78 -9.98 2.72
CA ARG A 191 -16.67 -9.61 4.13
C ARG A 191 -15.68 -8.47 4.36
N MET A 192 -14.55 -8.47 3.64
CA MET A 192 -13.57 -7.40 3.71
C MET A 192 -14.10 -6.09 3.13
N LEU A 193 -14.90 -6.13 2.04
CA LEU A 193 -15.55 -4.95 1.49
C LEU A 193 -16.61 -4.38 2.45
N ALA A 194 -17.32 -5.22 3.19
CA ALA A 194 -18.24 -4.75 4.24
C ALA A 194 -17.50 -4.04 5.39
N LEU A 195 -16.31 -4.53 5.77
CA LEU A 195 -15.44 -3.88 6.77
C LEU A 195 -14.85 -2.56 6.23
N LEU A 196 -14.38 -2.56 4.98
CA LEU A 196 -13.94 -1.36 4.30
C LEU A 196 -15.02 -0.26 4.30
N ALA A 197 -16.25 -0.63 3.92
CA ALA A 197 -17.36 0.32 3.86
C ALA A 197 -17.70 0.96 5.22
N ARG A 198 -17.41 0.26 6.32
CA ARG A 198 -17.69 0.75 7.70
C ARG A 198 -16.54 1.55 8.30
N TYR A 199 -15.30 1.15 8.04
CA TYR A 199 -14.13 1.59 8.79
C TYR A 199 -13.01 2.19 7.94
N GLY A 200 -12.98 1.92 6.63
CA GLY A 200 -11.91 2.38 5.74
C GLY A 200 -12.17 3.76 5.14
N ASP A 201 -11.11 4.46 4.82
CA ASP A 201 -11.14 5.75 4.10
C ASP A 201 -10.79 5.56 2.63
N LEU A 202 -9.94 4.56 2.33
CA LEU A 202 -9.43 4.26 0.99
C LEU A 202 -9.58 2.77 0.69
N TRP A 203 -10.00 2.46 -0.52
CA TRP A 203 -9.95 1.12 -1.09
C TRP A 203 -8.74 0.97 -2.00
N ASN A 204 -8.05 -0.17 -1.95
CA ASN A 204 -7.00 -0.50 -2.91
C ASN A 204 -7.35 -1.73 -3.75
N ALA A 205 -7.25 -1.58 -5.07
CA ALA A 205 -7.30 -2.66 -6.04
C ALA A 205 -5.87 -3.05 -6.44
N TYR A 206 -5.47 -4.29 -6.16
CA TYR A 206 -4.15 -4.78 -6.55
C TYR A 206 -4.11 -5.19 -8.03
N PHE A 207 -2.97 -5.06 -8.69
CA PHE A 207 -2.83 -5.31 -10.13
C PHE A 207 -3.28 -6.71 -10.57
N THR A 208 -3.12 -7.74 -9.73
CA THR A 208 -3.64 -9.08 -10.03
C THR A 208 -5.17 -9.12 -10.07
N HIS A 209 -5.85 -8.27 -9.30
CA HIS A 209 -7.32 -8.21 -9.26
C HIS A 209 -7.89 -7.49 -10.48
N THR A 210 -7.22 -6.43 -10.96
CA THR A 210 -7.62 -5.65 -12.13
C THR A 210 -7.08 -6.22 -13.44
N LYS A 211 -6.28 -7.32 -13.38
CA LYS A 211 -5.47 -7.81 -14.50
C LYS A 211 -4.56 -6.73 -15.05
N ASN A 212 -4.13 -5.83 -14.17
CA ASN A 212 -3.26 -4.68 -14.48
C ASN A 212 -3.79 -3.80 -15.63
N ARG A 213 -5.11 -3.61 -15.70
CA ARG A 213 -5.80 -2.84 -16.74
C ARG A 213 -6.87 -1.93 -16.13
N PRO A 214 -7.06 -0.70 -16.66
CA PRO A 214 -8.14 0.19 -16.21
C PRO A 214 -9.53 -0.46 -16.30
N ALA A 215 -9.81 -1.18 -17.38
CA ALA A 215 -11.07 -1.89 -17.56
C ALA A 215 -11.40 -2.93 -16.48
N GLY A 216 -10.38 -3.45 -15.79
CA GLY A 216 -10.56 -4.36 -14.66
C GLY A 216 -11.05 -3.68 -13.38
N VAL A 217 -11.04 -2.35 -13.31
CA VAL A 217 -11.46 -1.59 -12.14
C VAL A 217 -12.98 -1.56 -11.99
N ALA A 218 -13.72 -1.31 -13.07
CA ALA A 218 -15.17 -1.11 -13.04
C ALA A 218 -15.93 -2.21 -12.29
N PRO A 219 -15.76 -3.53 -12.58
CA PRO A 219 -16.52 -4.57 -11.89
C PRO A 219 -16.16 -4.68 -10.39
N LEU A 220 -14.94 -4.30 -10.00
CA LEU A 220 -14.53 -4.28 -8.60
C LEU A 220 -15.10 -3.04 -7.89
N ARG A 221 -15.06 -1.88 -8.53
CA ARG A 221 -15.67 -0.65 -8.04
C ARG A 221 -17.16 -0.83 -7.76
N ASP A 222 -17.88 -1.49 -8.67
CA ASP A 222 -19.33 -1.72 -8.52
C ASP A 222 -19.63 -2.56 -7.25
N ARG A 223 -18.77 -3.53 -6.94
CA ARG A 223 -18.86 -4.32 -5.69
C ARG A 223 -18.56 -3.48 -4.45
N VAL A 224 -17.55 -2.61 -4.53
CA VAL A 224 -17.22 -1.65 -3.45
C VAL A 224 -18.38 -0.71 -3.20
N ASP A 225 -18.99 -0.17 -4.27
CA ASP A 225 -20.12 0.75 -4.19
C ASP A 225 -21.37 0.06 -3.62
N ALA A 226 -21.60 -1.20 -3.97
CA ALA A 226 -22.67 -2.01 -3.38
C ALA A 226 -22.45 -2.19 -1.87
N ALA A 227 -21.25 -2.56 -1.44
CA ALA A 227 -20.91 -2.70 -0.02
C ALA A 227 -21.08 -1.38 0.75
N CYS A 228 -20.71 -0.24 0.15
CA CYS A 228 -20.96 1.07 0.75
C CYS A 228 -22.46 1.33 0.92
N ARG A 229 -23.28 1.08 -0.09
CA ARG A 229 -24.75 1.26 -0.02
C ARG A 229 -25.38 0.37 1.04
N GLU A 230 -24.97 -0.90 1.15
CA GLU A 230 -25.40 -1.83 2.20
C GLU A 230 -25.04 -1.33 3.60
N ALA A 231 -23.86 -0.71 3.75
CA ALA A 231 -23.42 -0.07 4.99
C ALA A 231 -24.06 1.32 5.23
N ARG A 232 -24.97 1.78 4.35
CA ARG A 232 -25.59 3.13 4.38
C ARG A 232 -24.56 4.26 4.26
N ARG A 233 -23.46 4.01 3.58
CA ARG A 233 -22.42 4.99 3.28
C ARG A 233 -22.55 5.48 1.84
N ASN A 234 -22.40 6.79 1.63
CA ASN A 234 -22.28 7.31 0.26
C ASN A 234 -20.95 6.82 -0.35
N PRO A 235 -20.97 6.07 -1.48
CA PRO A 235 -19.76 5.56 -2.13
C PRO A 235 -18.75 6.64 -2.52
N ALA A 236 -19.20 7.87 -2.78
CA ALA A 236 -18.34 9.00 -3.15
C ALA A 236 -17.42 9.47 -2.00
N THR A 237 -17.71 9.07 -0.75
CA THR A 237 -16.86 9.40 0.41
C THR A 237 -15.70 8.43 0.61
N LEU A 238 -15.65 7.35 -0.18
CA LEU A 238 -14.57 6.37 -0.14
C LEU A 238 -13.58 6.66 -1.27
N GLY A 239 -12.33 6.99 -0.93
CA GLY A 239 -11.26 7.13 -1.92
C GLY A 239 -10.93 5.78 -2.57
N ARG A 240 -10.50 5.81 -3.81
CA ARG A 240 -10.16 4.62 -4.60
C ARG A 240 -8.75 4.71 -5.10
N THR A 241 -7.99 3.65 -4.87
CA THR A 241 -6.58 3.54 -5.25
C THR A 241 -6.34 2.24 -6.01
N ALA A 242 -5.27 2.17 -6.81
CA ALA A 242 -4.90 0.95 -7.51
C ALA A 242 -3.39 0.76 -7.54
N ALA A 243 -2.93 -0.44 -7.17
CA ALA A 243 -1.57 -0.86 -7.49
C ALA A 243 -1.47 -1.22 -8.98
N VAL A 244 -0.40 -0.77 -9.63
CA VAL A 244 -0.16 -0.94 -11.06
C VAL A 244 1.27 -1.39 -11.29
N PHE A 245 1.45 -2.48 -12.03
CA PHE A 245 2.76 -3.02 -12.38
C PHE A 245 3.24 -2.47 -13.72
N VAL A 246 4.43 -1.88 -13.75
CA VAL A 246 5.02 -1.25 -14.94
C VAL A 246 6.36 -1.91 -15.26
N ASP A 247 6.50 -2.44 -16.47
CA ASP A 247 7.80 -2.90 -17.01
C ASP A 247 8.54 -1.71 -17.63
N MET A 248 9.62 -1.30 -16.97
CA MET A 248 10.48 -0.18 -17.40
C MET A 248 11.56 -0.58 -18.39
N ALA A 249 11.75 -1.89 -18.65
CA ALA A 249 12.78 -2.42 -19.56
C ALA A 249 12.23 -3.49 -20.52
N PRO A 250 11.15 -3.21 -21.26
CA PRO A 250 10.52 -4.20 -22.12
C PRO A 250 11.49 -4.74 -23.16
N GLY A 251 11.56 -6.07 -23.32
CA GLY A 251 12.36 -6.74 -24.34
C GLY A 251 13.87 -6.84 -24.04
N LYS A 252 14.38 -6.29 -22.96
CA LYS A 252 15.81 -6.38 -22.60
C LYS A 252 16.18 -7.65 -21.83
N GLY A 253 15.27 -8.63 -21.68
CA GLY A 253 15.49 -9.83 -20.87
C GLY A 253 15.75 -9.52 -19.40
N ALA A 254 15.47 -8.31 -19.02
CA ALA A 254 15.82 -7.74 -17.73
C ALA A 254 14.81 -8.06 -16.62
N SER A 255 13.54 -8.33 -16.95
CA SER A 255 12.56 -8.71 -15.95
C SER A 255 12.52 -10.23 -15.78
N PRO A 256 12.63 -10.74 -14.54
CA PRO A 256 12.40 -12.16 -14.32
C PRO A 256 10.97 -12.51 -14.76
N PRO A 257 10.74 -13.75 -15.20
CA PRO A 257 9.37 -14.16 -15.52
C PRO A 257 8.49 -13.92 -14.28
N LEU A 258 7.36 -13.26 -14.50
CA LEU A 258 6.37 -13.07 -13.43
C LEU A 258 6.01 -14.42 -12.81
N PRO A 259 5.69 -14.47 -11.52
CA PRO A 259 5.21 -15.70 -10.90
C PRO A 259 4.11 -16.33 -11.74
N ALA A 260 4.16 -17.64 -11.98
CA ALA A 260 3.22 -18.33 -12.88
C ALA A 260 1.73 -18.14 -12.52
N HIS A 261 1.43 -17.80 -11.25
CA HIS A 261 0.08 -17.49 -10.79
C HIS A 261 -0.36 -16.03 -11.04
N TRP A 262 0.55 -15.17 -11.54
CA TRP A 262 0.23 -13.80 -11.93
C TRP A 262 -0.19 -13.79 -13.41
N SER A 263 -1.48 -13.84 -13.66
CA SER A 263 -2.07 -13.85 -15.01
C SER A 263 -2.46 -12.43 -15.46
N PHE A 264 -1.47 -11.56 -15.64
CA PHE A 264 -1.65 -10.23 -16.20
C PHE A 264 -0.44 -9.84 -17.06
N GLU A 265 -0.61 -8.81 -17.88
CA GLU A 265 0.49 -8.20 -18.62
C GLU A 265 0.93 -6.91 -17.92
N PRO A 266 2.25 -6.68 -17.71
CA PRO A 266 2.76 -5.40 -17.26
C PRO A 266 2.34 -4.26 -18.19
N LEU A 267 2.14 -3.07 -17.64
CA LEU A 267 2.12 -1.87 -18.47
C LEU A 267 3.53 -1.61 -18.99
N ALA A 268 3.67 -1.36 -20.27
CA ALA A 268 4.96 -1.08 -20.91
C ALA A 268 4.77 -0.17 -22.11
N GLY A 269 5.82 0.56 -22.48
CA GLY A 269 5.87 1.40 -23.67
C GLY A 269 6.44 2.78 -23.42
N PRO A 270 6.32 3.68 -24.41
CA PRO A 270 6.82 5.04 -24.30
C PRO A 270 6.03 5.85 -23.25
N PRO A 271 6.58 6.97 -22.75
CA PRO A 271 5.94 7.79 -21.72
C PRO A 271 4.51 8.21 -22.02
N GLU A 272 4.21 8.53 -23.27
CA GLU A 272 2.87 8.96 -23.72
C GLU A 272 1.83 7.86 -23.51
N ARG A 273 2.19 6.61 -23.80
CA ARG A 273 1.34 5.45 -23.60
C ARG A 273 1.11 5.20 -22.11
N LEU A 274 2.17 5.23 -21.30
CA LEU A 274 2.05 5.04 -19.86
C LEU A 274 1.18 6.14 -19.22
N ALA A 275 1.38 7.40 -19.60
CA ALA A 275 0.57 8.51 -19.13
C ALA A 275 -0.92 8.35 -19.50
N GLU A 276 -1.21 7.89 -20.73
CA GLU A 276 -2.60 7.67 -21.17
C GLU A 276 -3.26 6.50 -20.41
N GLU A 277 -2.54 5.42 -20.16
CA GLU A 277 -3.04 4.31 -19.33
C GLU A 277 -3.35 4.77 -17.90
N LEU A 278 -2.50 5.61 -17.30
CA LEU A 278 -2.76 6.17 -15.97
C LEU A 278 -3.95 7.13 -15.98
N ARG A 279 -4.13 7.95 -17.02
CA ARG A 279 -5.35 8.74 -17.21
C ARG A 279 -6.60 7.86 -17.34
N ALA A 280 -6.45 6.68 -17.97
CA ALA A 280 -7.56 5.73 -18.04
C ALA A 280 -7.96 5.18 -16.67
N TYR A 281 -7.01 4.92 -15.76
CA TYR A 281 -7.32 4.61 -14.36
C TYR A 281 -8.08 5.76 -13.68
N ALA A 282 -7.68 7.01 -13.92
CA ALA A 282 -8.40 8.16 -13.38
C ALA A 282 -9.87 8.24 -13.90
N ARG A 283 -10.09 7.96 -15.18
CA ARG A 283 -11.46 7.89 -15.77
C ARG A 283 -12.32 6.80 -15.12
N GLU A 284 -11.69 5.71 -14.63
CA GLU A 284 -12.38 4.68 -13.85
C GLU A 284 -12.60 5.06 -12.38
N GLY A 285 -12.26 6.30 -12.00
CA GLY A 285 -12.45 6.83 -10.65
C GLY A 285 -11.34 6.51 -9.66
N ILE A 286 -10.17 6.06 -10.13
CA ILE A 286 -8.98 5.90 -9.29
C ILE A 286 -8.34 7.27 -9.07
N GLY A 287 -8.26 7.70 -7.81
CA GLY A 287 -7.64 8.96 -7.42
C GLY A 287 -6.16 8.85 -7.05
N HIS A 288 -5.63 7.63 -6.90
CA HIS A 288 -4.23 7.41 -6.53
C HIS A 288 -3.75 6.05 -7.04
N VAL A 289 -2.67 6.02 -7.80
CA VAL A 289 -2.00 4.78 -8.21
C VAL A 289 -0.71 4.57 -7.43
N GLN A 290 -0.43 3.32 -7.06
CA GLN A 290 0.82 2.88 -6.48
C GLN A 290 1.54 2.03 -7.52
N LEU A 291 2.68 2.51 -8.03
CA LEU A 291 3.41 1.86 -9.09
C LEU A 291 4.43 0.88 -8.53
N TRP A 292 4.39 -0.34 -9.01
CA TRP A 292 5.49 -1.28 -8.95
C TRP A 292 6.30 -1.15 -10.24
N LEU A 293 7.46 -0.54 -10.18
CA LEU A 293 8.36 -0.42 -11.33
C LEU A 293 9.27 -1.65 -11.39
N GLU A 294 9.36 -2.28 -12.56
CA GLU A 294 10.26 -3.41 -12.77
C GLU A 294 11.24 -3.10 -13.93
N PRO A 295 12.55 -3.07 -13.69
CA PRO A 295 13.23 -3.25 -12.40
C PRO A 295 12.96 -2.10 -11.43
N ASN A 296 12.93 -2.40 -10.12
CA ASN A 296 12.71 -1.38 -9.09
C ASN A 296 14.04 -0.76 -8.68
N THR A 297 14.49 0.24 -9.44
CA THR A 297 15.79 0.89 -9.30
C THR A 297 15.68 2.41 -9.41
N LEU A 298 16.77 3.10 -9.05
CA LEU A 298 16.86 4.55 -9.19
C LEU A 298 16.70 5.00 -10.64
N GLU A 299 17.33 4.27 -11.57
CA GLU A 299 17.23 4.54 -13.00
C GLU A 299 15.80 4.42 -13.52
N SER A 300 15.03 3.47 -12.98
CA SER A 300 13.61 3.33 -13.33
C SER A 300 12.78 4.49 -12.82
N LEU A 301 13.07 5.03 -11.63
CA LEU A 301 12.44 6.26 -11.14
C LEU A 301 12.73 7.43 -12.06
N GLU A 302 13.99 7.62 -12.45
CA GLU A 302 14.41 8.70 -13.37
C GLU A 302 13.79 8.55 -14.76
N ALA A 303 13.74 7.34 -15.29
CA ALA A 303 13.11 7.05 -16.58
C ALA A 303 11.58 7.29 -16.57
N PHE A 304 10.96 7.34 -15.40
CA PHE A 304 9.52 7.62 -15.24
C PHE A 304 9.18 9.12 -15.23
N VAL A 305 10.17 10.02 -15.10
CA VAL A 305 9.98 11.48 -15.07
C VAL A 305 9.12 12.01 -16.21
N PRO A 306 9.37 11.64 -17.49
CA PRO A 306 8.55 12.13 -18.60
C PRO A 306 7.07 11.76 -18.48
N VAL A 307 6.75 10.62 -17.84
CA VAL A 307 5.37 10.21 -17.61
C VAL A 307 4.70 11.17 -16.61
N LEU A 308 5.41 11.53 -15.51
CA LEU A 308 4.90 12.49 -14.52
C LEU A 308 4.67 13.87 -15.14
N GLU A 309 5.62 14.33 -15.97
CA GLU A 309 5.50 15.62 -16.68
C GLU A 309 4.27 15.64 -17.61
N LEU A 310 4.05 14.56 -18.37
CA LEU A 310 2.88 14.42 -19.23
C LEU A 310 1.57 14.39 -18.44
N LEU A 311 1.57 13.84 -17.22
CA LEU A 311 0.38 13.83 -16.36
C LEU A 311 0.09 15.20 -15.74
N ASP A 312 1.12 16.02 -15.51
CA ASP A 312 0.99 17.37 -14.95
C ASP A 312 0.49 18.40 -15.99
N GLY A 313 0.47 18.02 -17.28
CA GLY A 313 -0.08 18.79 -18.38
C GLY A 313 0.83 19.80 -18.93
#